data_c6c3f48b42cf938135ede46623739347
#
_entry.id   c6c3f48b42cf938135ede46623739347
#
_cell.length_a   1.000
_cell.length_b   1.000
_cell.length_c   1.000
_cell.angle_alpha   90.00
_cell.angle_beta   90.00
_cell.angle_gamma   90.00
#
_symmetry.space_group_name_H-M   'P 1'
#
loop_
_entity.id
_entity.type
_entity.pdbx_description
1 polymer ?
#
loop_
_entity_poly.entity_id
_entity_poly.type
_entity_poly.pdbx_seq_one_letter_code
_entity_poly.pdbx_strand_id
1 'polypeptide(L)'
;SMQGVSLEDYMKYTGTDMESFRKESRIDAARRGKSQLVIDAVAKAEDIKATEEEINAKVDEYCAQFGDKAEEFKKGLSENDKKFFADQIMVDKTLAVMTDTAVEVEKAEKKPAKKASARKTKKAEEKTEEKDAE
;
A
#
# COMPACT_ATOMS: atom_id res chain seq x y z
N SER A 1 -19.23 3.32 3.60
CA SER A 1 -19.67 2.46 4.71
C SER A 1 -20.30 1.19 4.15
N MET A 2 -19.51 0.18 3.88
CA MET A 2 -20.01 -1.12 3.39
C MET A 2 -20.86 -1.90 4.41
N GLN A 3 -20.86 -1.50 5.66
CA GLN A 3 -21.58 -2.22 6.75
C GLN A 3 -22.48 -1.31 7.57
N GLY A 4 -22.86 -0.14 7.07
CA GLY A 4 -23.77 0.77 7.76
C GLY A 4 -23.17 1.51 8.97
N VAL A 5 -21.90 1.32 9.29
CA VAL A 5 -21.20 2.01 10.37
C VAL A 5 -20.65 3.34 9.86
N SER A 6 -20.96 4.44 10.54
CA SER A 6 -20.40 5.74 10.19
C SER A 6 -18.92 5.81 10.57
N LEU A 7 -18.15 6.72 9.92
CA LEU A 7 -16.76 6.95 10.27
C LEU A 7 -16.59 7.40 11.73
N GLU A 8 -17.55 8.21 12.22
CA GLU A 8 -17.55 8.68 13.61
C GLU A 8 -17.76 7.53 14.61
N ASP A 9 -18.68 6.61 14.32
CA ASP A 9 -18.91 5.44 15.18
C ASP A 9 -17.71 4.49 15.15
N TYR A 10 -17.11 4.29 13.98
CA TYR A 10 -15.87 3.53 13.86
C TYR A 10 -14.74 4.13 14.72
N MET A 11 -14.54 5.44 14.67
CA MET A 11 -13.52 6.11 15.48
C MET A 11 -13.79 6.02 16.96
N LYS A 12 -15.05 6.16 17.38
CA LYS A 12 -15.45 5.97 18.79
C LYS A 12 -15.18 4.54 19.27
N TYR A 13 -15.46 3.56 18.41
CA TYR A 13 -15.25 2.15 18.73
C TYR A 13 -13.76 1.78 18.81
N THR A 14 -12.94 2.31 17.92
CA THR A 14 -11.47 2.04 17.87
C THR A 14 -10.67 2.94 18.81
N GLY A 15 -11.27 3.98 19.39
CA GLY A 15 -10.54 4.98 20.19
C GLY A 15 -9.56 5.84 19.38
N THR A 16 -9.68 5.85 18.06
CA THR A 16 -8.77 6.58 17.16
C THR A 16 -9.32 7.98 16.89
N ASP A 17 -8.50 9.01 17.02
CA ASP A 17 -8.89 10.37 16.64
C ASP A 17 -8.73 10.61 15.12
N MET A 18 -9.41 11.64 14.60
CA MET A 18 -9.42 11.97 13.18
C MET A 18 -8.03 12.31 12.62
N GLU A 19 -7.16 12.89 13.44
CA GLU A 19 -5.83 13.28 13.01
C GLU A 19 -4.94 12.05 12.82
N SER A 20 -4.95 11.13 13.78
CA SER A 20 -4.27 9.84 13.72
C SER A 20 -4.76 9.01 12.54
N PHE A 21 -6.07 8.93 12.34
CA PHE A 21 -6.66 8.23 11.20
C PHE A 21 -6.18 8.80 9.85
N ARG A 22 -6.17 10.13 9.70
CA ARG A 22 -5.66 10.79 8.49
C ARG A 22 -4.18 10.55 8.27
N LYS A 23 -3.39 10.55 9.34
CA LYS A 23 -1.93 10.29 9.28
C LYS A 23 -1.65 8.87 8.81
N GLU A 24 -2.32 7.89 9.37
CA GLU A 24 -2.19 6.49 8.96
C GLU A 24 -2.66 6.28 7.52
N SER A 25 -3.84 6.82 7.17
CA SER A 25 -4.38 6.76 5.80
C SER A 25 -3.43 7.38 4.76
N ARG A 26 -2.72 8.48 5.10
CA ARG A 26 -1.71 9.06 4.21
C ARG A 26 -0.50 8.16 4.01
N ILE A 27 -0.05 7.50 5.07
CA ILE A 27 1.08 6.55 5.00
C ILE A 27 0.69 5.37 4.12
N ASP A 28 -0.49 4.82 4.32
CA ASP A 28 -0.99 3.69 3.53
C ASP A 28 -1.23 4.07 2.05
N ALA A 29 -1.83 5.22 1.81
CA ALA A 29 -2.03 5.73 0.45
C ALA A 29 -0.69 5.93 -0.28
N ALA A 30 0.30 6.53 0.40
CA ALA A 30 1.63 6.71 -0.17
C ALA A 30 2.33 5.37 -0.45
N ARG A 31 2.16 4.38 0.41
CA ARG A 31 2.71 3.03 0.22
C ARG A 31 2.06 2.34 -0.98
N ARG A 32 0.74 2.34 -1.05
CA ARG A 32 -0.02 1.75 -2.17
C ARG A 32 0.33 2.42 -3.49
N GLY A 33 0.37 3.75 -3.52
CA GLY A 33 0.74 4.50 -4.72
C GLY A 33 2.16 4.19 -5.18
N LYS A 34 3.13 4.10 -4.26
CA LYS A 34 4.50 3.69 -4.61
C LYS A 34 4.56 2.26 -5.15
N SER A 35 3.84 1.32 -4.53
CA SER A 35 3.79 -0.06 -5.02
C SER A 35 3.22 -0.13 -6.43
N GLN A 36 2.13 0.58 -6.70
CA GLN A 36 1.53 0.62 -8.04
C GLN A 36 2.50 1.19 -9.07
N LEU A 37 3.15 2.31 -8.77
CA LEU A 37 4.13 2.92 -9.67
C LEU A 37 5.31 1.99 -9.98
N VAL A 38 5.76 1.18 -9.01
CA VAL A 38 6.82 0.19 -9.24
C VAL A 38 6.33 -0.91 -10.16
N ILE A 39 5.13 -1.46 -9.91
CA ILE A 39 4.52 -2.49 -10.75
C ILE A 39 4.37 -1.98 -12.20
N ASP A 40 3.84 -0.78 -12.37
CA ASP A 40 3.65 -0.17 -13.70
C ASP A 40 4.98 0.06 -14.41
N ALA A 41 6.02 0.47 -13.68
CA ALA A 41 7.35 0.66 -14.25
C ALA A 41 7.99 -0.65 -14.70
N VAL A 42 7.86 -1.73 -13.91
CA VAL A 42 8.36 -3.05 -14.26
C VAL A 42 7.58 -3.63 -15.43
N ALA A 43 6.23 -3.56 -15.40
CA ALA A 43 5.39 -4.00 -16.51
C ALA A 43 5.78 -3.35 -17.83
N LYS A 44 6.08 -2.04 -17.79
CA LYS A 44 6.51 -1.28 -18.96
C LYS A 44 7.92 -1.64 -19.41
N ALA A 45 8.85 -1.88 -18.48
CA ALA A 45 10.23 -2.23 -18.79
C ALA A 45 10.33 -3.63 -19.42
N GLU A 46 9.55 -4.58 -18.95
CA GLU A 46 9.48 -5.96 -19.42
C GLU A 46 8.44 -6.17 -20.54
N ASP A 47 7.81 -5.09 -21.05
CA ASP A 47 6.75 -5.12 -22.07
C ASP A 47 5.61 -6.10 -21.76
N ILE A 48 5.25 -6.21 -20.47
CA ILE A 48 4.20 -7.13 -20.00
C ILE A 48 2.84 -6.57 -20.37
N LYS A 49 2.09 -7.36 -21.15
CA LYS A 49 0.74 -7.01 -21.61
C LYS A 49 -0.21 -8.19 -21.39
N ALA A 50 -1.47 -7.88 -21.19
CA ALA A 50 -2.54 -8.87 -21.24
C ALA A 50 -2.93 -9.12 -22.69
N THR A 51 -3.05 -10.39 -23.09
CA THR A 51 -3.58 -10.77 -24.39
C THR A 51 -5.11 -10.85 -24.33
N GLU A 52 -5.77 -10.76 -25.49
CA GLU A 52 -7.24 -10.90 -25.55
C GLU A 52 -7.70 -12.28 -25.05
N GLU A 53 -6.91 -13.33 -25.31
CA GLU A 53 -7.21 -14.68 -24.83
C GLU A 53 -7.17 -14.76 -23.30
N GLU A 54 -6.20 -14.15 -22.67
CA GLU A 54 -6.08 -14.10 -21.21
C GLU A 54 -7.22 -13.28 -20.58
N ILE A 55 -7.59 -12.16 -21.20
CA ILE A 55 -8.72 -11.34 -20.76
C ILE A 55 -10.00 -12.16 -20.83
N ASN A 56 -10.26 -12.83 -21.95
CA ASN A 56 -11.45 -13.66 -22.11
C ASN A 56 -11.49 -14.83 -21.11
N ALA A 57 -10.35 -15.50 -20.90
CA ALA A 57 -10.25 -16.58 -19.91
C ALA A 57 -10.55 -16.07 -18.49
N LYS A 58 -10.03 -14.90 -18.12
CA LYS A 58 -10.28 -14.29 -16.80
C LYS A 58 -11.73 -13.85 -16.64
N VAL A 59 -12.33 -13.31 -17.70
CA VAL A 59 -13.76 -12.99 -17.74
C VAL A 59 -14.60 -14.26 -17.58
N ASP A 60 -14.25 -15.33 -18.26
CA ASP A 60 -14.98 -16.61 -18.16
C ASP A 60 -14.87 -17.20 -16.76
N GLU A 61 -13.68 -17.17 -16.15
CA GLU A 61 -13.47 -17.58 -14.76
C GLU A 61 -14.33 -16.77 -13.78
N TYR A 62 -14.36 -15.45 -13.97
CA TYR A 62 -15.16 -14.56 -13.14
C TYR A 62 -16.67 -14.81 -13.34
N CYS A 63 -17.12 -14.94 -14.59
CA CYS A 63 -18.51 -15.20 -14.92
C CYS A 63 -18.99 -16.55 -14.41
N ALA A 64 -18.12 -17.56 -14.36
CA ALA A 64 -18.47 -18.89 -13.84
C ALA A 64 -18.99 -18.85 -12.39
N GLN A 65 -18.59 -17.84 -11.62
CA GLN A 65 -19.05 -17.65 -10.24
C GLN A 65 -20.55 -17.24 -10.17
N PHE A 66 -21.11 -16.74 -11.27
CA PHE A 66 -22.52 -16.31 -11.35
C PHE A 66 -23.47 -17.42 -11.83
N GLY A 67 -22.98 -18.64 -12.08
CA GLY A 67 -23.78 -19.79 -12.48
C GLY A 67 -24.63 -19.50 -13.74
N ASP A 68 -25.96 -19.69 -13.65
CA ASP A 68 -26.88 -19.53 -14.78
C ASP A 68 -26.92 -18.12 -15.39
N LYS A 69 -26.43 -17.10 -14.68
CA LYS A 69 -26.37 -15.70 -15.15
C LYS A 69 -25.05 -15.34 -15.82
N ALA A 70 -24.11 -16.27 -15.94
CA ALA A 70 -22.77 -16.03 -16.48
C ALA A 70 -22.83 -15.44 -17.90
N GLU A 71 -23.68 -15.96 -18.79
CA GLU A 71 -23.83 -15.50 -20.16
C GLU A 71 -24.43 -14.08 -20.24
N GLU A 72 -25.40 -13.78 -19.39
CA GLU A 72 -26.02 -12.45 -19.33
C GLU A 72 -25.01 -11.41 -18.84
N PHE A 73 -24.24 -11.76 -17.81
CA PHE A 73 -23.18 -10.90 -17.26
C PHE A 73 -22.08 -10.67 -18.29
N LYS A 74 -21.65 -11.72 -19.00
CA LYS A 74 -20.62 -11.63 -20.05
C LYS A 74 -21.02 -10.68 -21.17
N LYS A 75 -22.29 -10.70 -21.58
CA LYS A 75 -22.84 -9.80 -22.61
C LYS A 75 -22.97 -8.36 -22.13
N GLY A 76 -23.11 -8.15 -20.83
CA GLY A 76 -23.21 -6.82 -20.21
C GLY A 76 -21.86 -6.15 -19.95
N LEU A 77 -20.73 -6.83 -20.14
CA LEU A 77 -19.41 -6.28 -19.89
C LEU A 77 -19.08 -5.15 -20.87
N SER A 78 -18.73 -4.02 -20.32
CA SER A 78 -18.26 -2.85 -21.08
C SER A 78 -16.77 -2.97 -21.44
N GLU A 79 -16.29 -2.14 -22.36
CA GLU A 79 -14.86 -2.03 -22.66
C GLU A 79 -14.04 -1.60 -21.43
N ASN A 80 -14.62 -0.83 -20.51
CA ASN A 80 -13.96 -0.49 -19.26
C ASN A 80 -13.77 -1.67 -18.32
N ASP A 81 -14.74 -2.60 -18.31
CA ASP A 81 -14.62 -3.82 -17.51
C ASP A 81 -13.54 -4.74 -18.08
N LYS A 82 -13.45 -4.87 -19.40
CA LYS A 82 -12.36 -5.63 -20.05
C LYS A 82 -11.00 -5.00 -19.74
N LYS A 83 -10.91 -3.68 -19.76
CA LYS A 83 -9.68 -2.97 -19.38
C LYS A 83 -9.29 -3.23 -17.93
N PHE A 84 -10.26 -3.26 -17.03
CA PHE A 84 -10.02 -3.62 -15.63
C PHE A 84 -9.43 -5.04 -15.49
N PHE A 85 -9.95 -6.01 -16.23
CA PHE A 85 -9.38 -7.37 -16.24
C PHE A 85 -7.98 -7.39 -16.87
N ALA A 86 -7.75 -6.62 -17.92
CA ALA A 86 -6.42 -6.48 -18.53
C ALA A 86 -5.39 -5.93 -17.54
N ASP A 87 -5.75 -4.89 -16.79
CA ASP A 87 -4.90 -4.28 -15.77
C ASP A 87 -4.60 -5.27 -14.64
N GLN A 88 -5.58 -6.07 -14.20
CA GLN A 88 -5.35 -7.12 -13.21
C GLN A 88 -4.37 -8.19 -13.71
N ILE A 89 -4.55 -8.68 -14.93
CA ILE A 89 -3.65 -9.68 -15.53
C ILE A 89 -2.23 -9.13 -15.64
N MET A 90 -2.09 -7.86 -16.05
CA MET A 90 -0.79 -7.20 -16.13
C MET A 90 -0.11 -7.14 -14.76
N VAL A 91 -0.84 -6.79 -13.70
CA VAL A 91 -0.32 -6.78 -12.32
C VAL A 91 0.10 -8.18 -11.88
N ASP A 92 -0.74 -9.19 -12.08
CA ASP A 92 -0.46 -10.58 -11.70
C ASP A 92 0.80 -11.10 -12.40
N LYS A 93 0.93 -10.88 -13.72
CA LYS A 93 2.12 -11.25 -14.50
C LYS A 93 3.38 -10.53 -14.01
N THR A 94 3.25 -9.24 -13.72
CA THR A 94 4.38 -8.42 -13.24
C THR A 94 4.85 -8.91 -11.88
N LEU A 95 3.92 -9.22 -10.99
CA LEU A 95 4.25 -9.78 -9.68
C LEU A 95 4.91 -11.17 -9.80
N ALA A 96 4.45 -12.01 -10.75
CA ALA A 96 5.08 -13.30 -11.01
C ALA A 96 6.53 -13.12 -11.47
N VAL A 97 6.81 -12.25 -12.43
CA VAL A 97 8.17 -11.94 -12.89
C VAL A 97 9.03 -11.40 -11.75
N MET A 98 8.49 -10.50 -10.93
CA MET A 98 9.21 -9.94 -9.77
C MET A 98 9.53 -11.00 -8.72
N THR A 99 8.61 -11.96 -8.47
CA THR A 99 8.84 -13.06 -7.52
C THR A 99 9.83 -14.09 -8.04
N ASP A 100 9.77 -14.43 -9.32
CA ASP A 100 10.66 -15.41 -9.94
C ASP A 100 12.10 -14.90 -10.04
N THR A 101 12.28 -13.59 -10.19
CA THR A 101 13.59 -12.94 -10.24
C THR A 101 14.09 -12.45 -8.88
N ALA A 102 13.27 -12.54 -7.83
CA ALA A 102 13.64 -12.09 -6.49
C ALA A 102 14.74 -12.98 -5.90
N VAL A 103 15.82 -12.35 -5.46
CA VAL A 103 16.86 -13.00 -4.67
C VAL A 103 16.69 -12.66 -3.21
N GLU A 104 16.56 -13.67 -2.36
CA GLU A 104 16.47 -13.48 -0.92
C GLU A 104 17.78 -12.87 -0.39
N VAL A 105 17.70 -11.64 0.10
CA VAL A 105 18.83 -10.96 0.75
C VAL A 105 18.63 -11.01 2.24
N GLU A 106 19.58 -11.55 2.99
CA GLU A 106 19.58 -11.46 4.43
C GLU A 106 19.44 -9.99 4.84
N LYS A 107 18.43 -9.74 5.67
CA LYS A 107 18.13 -8.41 6.17
C LYS A 107 19.35 -7.91 6.95
N ALA A 108 20.15 -7.03 6.35
CA ALA A 108 21.21 -6.36 7.09
C ALA A 108 20.58 -5.70 8.32
N GLU A 109 20.95 -6.17 9.52
CA GLU A 109 20.49 -5.58 10.77
C GLU A 109 20.80 -4.08 10.72
N LYS A 110 19.76 -3.25 10.69
CA LYS A 110 19.90 -1.82 10.89
C LYS A 110 20.48 -1.63 12.27
N LYS A 111 21.80 -1.42 12.37
CA LYS A 111 22.43 -0.97 13.61
C LYS A 111 21.64 0.25 14.10
N PRO A 112 21.16 0.26 15.36
CA PRO A 112 20.42 1.39 15.89
C PRO A 112 21.30 2.63 15.78
N ALA A 113 20.81 3.66 15.10
CA ALA A 113 21.46 4.97 15.05
C ALA A 113 21.64 5.43 16.49
N LYS A 114 22.89 5.48 16.95
CA LYS A 114 23.26 6.00 18.27
C LYS A 114 22.69 7.41 18.38
N LYS A 115 21.75 7.59 19.31
CA LYS A 115 21.24 8.89 19.75
C LYS A 115 22.42 9.77 20.19
N ALA A 116 22.91 10.60 19.31
CA ALA A 116 23.76 11.72 19.65
C ALA A 116 22.88 12.89 20.07
N SER A 117 22.29 12.83 21.26
CA SER A 117 21.60 13.97 21.87
C SER A 117 21.45 13.75 23.38
N ALA A 118 22.58 13.74 24.08
CA ALA A 118 22.57 13.89 25.54
C ALA A 118 23.94 14.43 26.00
N ARG A 119 24.34 15.61 25.48
CA ARG A 119 25.54 16.25 26.00
C ARG A 119 25.54 17.78 25.86
N LYS A 120 24.38 18.43 26.07
CA LYS A 120 24.32 19.90 26.05
C LYS A 120 23.45 20.54 27.14
N THR A 121 23.07 19.80 28.17
CA THR A 121 22.29 20.36 29.30
C THR A 121 22.96 20.24 30.66
N LYS A 122 24.26 19.92 30.73
CA LYS A 122 25.00 19.87 32.02
C LYS A 122 26.04 20.94 32.18
N LYS A 123 26.01 22.01 31.37
CA LYS A 123 26.94 23.16 31.48
C LYS A 123 26.25 24.50 31.70
N ALA A 124 24.96 24.51 32.01
CA ALA A 124 24.19 25.73 32.30
C ALA A 124 23.73 25.85 33.76
N GLU A 125 23.87 24.79 34.56
CA GLU A 125 23.45 24.80 35.97
C GLU A 125 24.60 25.04 36.98
N GLU A 126 25.84 25.08 36.53
CA GLU A 126 26.99 25.30 37.42
C GLU A 126 27.50 26.77 37.44
N LYS A 127 26.69 27.72 36.96
CA LYS A 127 27.09 29.14 36.89
C LYS A 127 26.12 30.12 37.55
N THR A 128 25.16 29.63 38.34
CA THR A 128 24.17 30.45 39.04
C THR A 128 24.21 30.33 40.56
N GLU A 129 25.12 29.53 41.15
CA GLU A 129 25.24 29.39 42.60
C GLU A 129 26.43 30.16 43.25
N GLU A 130 27.11 31.02 42.51
CA GLU A 130 28.26 31.76 43.05
C GLU A 130 28.05 33.27 43.06
N LYS A 131 26.81 33.75 43.23
CA LYS A 131 26.53 35.19 43.28
C LYS A 131 25.52 35.66 44.32
N ASP A 132 25.24 34.89 45.35
CA ASP A 132 24.47 35.34 46.52
C ASP A 132 25.13 34.92 47.83
N ALA A 133 26.37 35.40 48.06
CA ALA A 133 27.02 35.40 49.34
C ALA A 133 28.05 36.53 49.38
N GLU A 134 27.54 37.80 49.50
CA GLU A 134 28.18 38.91 50.24
C GLU A 134 27.17 40.03 50.48
#